data_effdc7e25f0bddcc7e692b6f35149a16
#
_entry.id   effdc7e25f0bddcc7e692b6f35149a16
#
_cell.length_a   1.000
_cell.length_b   1.000
_cell.length_c   1.000
_cell.angle_alpha   90.00
_cell.angle_beta   90.00
_cell.angle_gamma   90.00
#
_symmetry.space_group_name_H-M   'P 1'
#
loop_
_entity.id
_entity.type
_entity.pdbx_description
1 polymer ?
#
loop_
_entity_poly.entity_id
_entity_poly.type
_entity_poly.pdbx_seq_one_letter_code
_entity_poly.pdbx_strand_id
1 'polypeptide(L)'
;MVLEISATPYVFTFKLWDWDRLGLDGRPRPIHIDHGAANIQWDRTTSWVERELVNRIEPVSSGEGWREERTGLHAREFIETRRHWFTGTVPHETGGGVNVLNLVEGEEAAVESPSGAFEPFVVHYAETFIVPAAVGPYTIRPHGEAEGTECATIKAFVRTRP
;
A
#
# COMPACT_ATOMS: atom_id res chain seq x y z
N MET A 1 -1.20 0.30 13.46
CA MET A 1 -1.64 1.14 12.32
C MET A 1 -2.39 0.26 11.31
N VAL A 2 -3.42 0.78 10.65
CA VAL A 2 -4.09 0.11 9.53
C VAL A 2 -3.87 0.99 8.29
N LEU A 3 -3.34 0.39 7.23
CA LEU A 3 -3.13 1.06 5.95
C LEU A 3 -4.09 0.45 4.93
N GLU A 4 -5.03 1.25 4.42
CA GLU A 4 -5.90 0.85 3.32
C GLU A 4 -5.28 1.28 1.99
N ILE A 5 -5.09 0.31 1.10
CA ILE A 5 -4.65 0.54 -0.27
C ILE A 5 -5.75 0.04 -1.17
N SER A 6 -6.48 0.96 -1.77
CA SER A 6 -7.62 0.62 -2.62
C SER A 6 -7.64 1.45 -3.90
N ALA A 7 -8.27 0.90 -4.92
CA ALA A 7 -8.68 1.64 -6.09
C ALA A 7 -10.13 1.30 -6.40
N THR A 8 -10.95 2.33 -6.51
CA THR A 8 -12.37 2.17 -6.78
C THR A 8 -12.70 2.73 -8.16
N PRO A 9 -12.60 1.92 -9.23
CA PRO A 9 -12.96 2.39 -10.57
C PRO A 9 -14.45 2.70 -10.70
N TYR A 10 -15.27 2.19 -9.77
CA TYR A 10 -16.71 2.47 -9.69
C TYR A 10 -17.10 2.88 -8.27
N VAL A 11 -17.92 3.90 -8.14
CA VAL A 11 -18.42 4.41 -6.85
C VAL A 11 -19.66 3.62 -6.40
N PHE A 12 -19.66 2.31 -6.57
CA PHE A 12 -20.77 1.46 -6.17
C PHE A 12 -20.33 0.37 -5.18
N THR A 13 -21.02 0.29 -4.05
CA THR A 13 -20.85 -0.76 -3.05
C THR A 13 -22.21 -1.30 -2.63
N PHE A 14 -22.32 -2.62 -2.39
CA PHE A 14 -23.49 -3.17 -1.76
C PHE A 14 -23.47 -2.87 -0.26
N LYS A 15 -24.49 -2.14 0.22
CA LYS A 15 -24.62 -1.80 1.63
C LYS A 15 -25.43 -2.89 2.32
N LEU A 16 -24.82 -3.58 3.28
CA LEU A 16 -25.49 -4.53 4.15
C LEU A 16 -26.00 -3.87 5.42
N TRP A 17 -25.42 -2.74 5.80
CA TRP A 17 -25.79 -1.88 6.91
C TRP A 17 -25.36 -0.44 6.63
N ASP A 18 -26.12 0.57 7.05
CA ASP A 18 -25.79 1.97 6.77
C ASP A 18 -26.13 2.94 7.91
N TRP A 19 -26.39 2.47 9.11
CA TRP A 19 -26.63 3.31 10.31
C TRP A 19 -27.78 4.31 10.12
N ASP A 20 -28.77 4.00 9.31
CA ASP A 20 -29.88 4.89 8.92
C ASP A 20 -29.43 6.27 8.39
N ARG A 21 -28.23 6.37 7.81
CA ARG A 21 -27.75 7.60 7.22
C ARG A 21 -28.67 8.03 6.09
N LEU A 22 -29.00 9.35 6.09
CA LEU A 22 -29.90 9.92 5.11
C LEU A 22 -29.19 10.23 3.79
N GLY A 23 -29.89 10.01 2.69
CA GLY A 23 -29.54 10.51 1.38
C GLY A 23 -29.85 12.01 1.24
N LEU A 24 -29.57 12.56 0.07
CA LEU A 24 -29.88 13.97 -0.24
C LEU A 24 -31.40 14.26 -0.25
N ASP A 25 -32.22 13.23 -0.39
CA ASP A 25 -33.70 13.30 -0.36
C ASP A 25 -34.26 13.23 1.08
N GLY A 26 -33.39 13.20 2.10
CA GLY A 26 -33.79 13.12 3.50
C GLY A 26 -34.34 11.75 3.93
N ARG A 27 -34.18 10.71 3.13
CA ARG A 27 -34.58 9.33 3.44
C ARG A 27 -33.38 8.44 3.76
N PRO A 28 -33.54 7.36 4.56
CA PRO A 28 -32.48 6.37 4.71
C PRO A 28 -32.01 5.83 3.37
N ARG A 29 -30.72 5.70 3.19
CA ARG A 29 -30.13 5.13 1.96
C ARG A 29 -30.51 3.68 1.81
N PRO A 30 -30.70 3.16 0.57
CA PRO A 30 -31.11 1.78 0.38
C PRO A 30 -30.05 0.79 0.86
N ILE A 31 -30.50 -0.33 1.44
CA ILE A 31 -29.68 -1.48 1.80
C ILE A 31 -29.86 -2.54 0.72
N HIS A 32 -28.78 -3.27 0.40
CA HIS A 32 -28.73 -4.22 -0.71
C HIS A 32 -28.48 -5.64 -0.21
N ILE A 33 -29.32 -6.14 0.70
CA ILE A 33 -29.11 -7.43 1.39
C ILE A 33 -29.01 -8.59 0.39
N ASP A 34 -30.00 -8.72 -0.50
CA ASP A 34 -30.02 -9.84 -1.45
C ASP A 34 -28.85 -9.81 -2.44
N HIS A 35 -28.55 -8.63 -2.99
CA HIS A 35 -27.41 -8.47 -3.89
C HIS A 35 -26.08 -8.69 -3.16
N GLY A 36 -25.94 -8.19 -1.95
CA GLY A 36 -24.76 -8.41 -1.12
C GLY A 36 -24.56 -9.88 -0.80
N ALA A 37 -25.63 -10.57 -0.36
CA ALA A 37 -25.60 -11.99 -0.06
C ALA A 37 -25.21 -12.84 -1.29
N ALA A 38 -25.72 -12.49 -2.48
CA ALA A 38 -25.37 -13.17 -3.73
C ALA A 38 -23.90 -13.00 -4.16
N ASN A 39 -23.21 -11.95 -3.68
CA ASN A 39 -21.81 -11.67 -3.99
C ASN A 39 -20.83 -12.17 -2.93
N ILE A 40 -21.29 -12.60 -1.76
CA ILE A 40 -20.42 -13.16 -0.72
C ILE A 40 -19.96 -14.56 -1.14
N GLN A 41 -18.66 -14.79 -1.08
CA GLN A 41 -18.05 -16.10 -1.27
C GLN A 41 -18.08 -16.84 0.09
N TRP A 42 -19.15 -17.57 0.36
CA TRP A 42 -19.43 -18.21 1.64
C TRP A 42 -18.44 -19.31 2.03
N ASP A 43 -17.67 -19.82 1.06
CA ASP A 43 -16.57 -20.76 1.27
C ASP A 43 -15.29 -20.10 1.83
N ARG A 44 -15.23 -18.76 1.87
CA ARG A 44 -14.09 -17.99 2.37
C ARG A 44 -14.18 -17.80 3.89
N THR A 45 -14.16 -18.90 4.62
CA THR A 45 -14.21 -18.94 6.08
C THR A 45 -12.89 -18.56 6.74
N THR A 46 -12.85 -18.52 8.08
CA THR A 46 -11.64 -18.19 8.85
C THR A 46 -10.43 -19.01 8.42
N SER A 47 -10.58 -20.33 8.26
CA SER A 47 -9.46 -21.19 7.85
C SER A 47 -8.92 -20.87 6.45
N TRP A 48 -9.79 -20.42 5.55
CA TRP A 48 -9.35 -19.94 4.24
C TRP A 48 -8.58 -18.62 4.37
N VAL A 49 -9.11 -17.66 5.15
CA VAL A 49 -8.46 -16.35 5.39
C VAL A 49 -7.07 -16.52 6.00
N GLU A 50 -6.94 -17.37 7.03
CA GLU A 50 -5.67 -17.66 7.69
C GLU A 50 -4.64 -18.27 6.72
N ARG A 51 -5.08 -19.16 5.84
CA ARG A 51 -4.20 -19.82 4.89
C ARG A 51 -3.84 -18.94 3.70
N GLU A 52 -4.78 -18.15 3.18
CA GLU A 52 -4.63 -17.47 1.89
C GLU A 52 -4.33 -15.97 2.00
N LEU A 53 -4.68 -15.32 3.10
CA LEU A 53 -4.56 -13.87 3.24
C LEU A 53 -3.60 -13.43 4.34
N VAL A 54 -3.66 -14.09 5.51
CA VAL A 54 -2.86 -13.66 6.67
C VAL A 54 -1.39 -14.01 6.44
N ASN A 55 -0.51 -13.01 6.56
CA ASN A 55 0.94 -13.16 6.41
C ASN A 55 1.41 -13.82 5.09
N ARG A 56 0.66 -13.64 4.02
CA ARG A 56 1.09 -14.06 2.68
C ARG A 56 2.13 -13.08 2.16
N ILE A 57 3.39 -13.43 2.41
CA ILE A 57 4.55 -12.61 2.09
C ILE A 57 5.48 -13.42 1.19
N GLU A 58 5.89 -12.82 0.08
CA GLU A 58 6.83 -13.41 -0.86
C GLU A 58 8.09 -12.54 -0.94
N PRO A 59 9.29 -13.07 -0.68
CA PRO A 59 10.54 -12.36 -0.92
C PRO A 59 10.66 -11.98 -2.40
N VAL A 60 11.11 -10.77 -2.69
CA VAL A 60 11.31 -10.27 -4.06
C VAL A 60 12.78 -10.01 -4.33
N SER A 61 13.42 -9.21 -3.50
CA SER A 61 14.83 -8.85 -3.64
C SER A 61 15.42 -8.44 -2.30
N SER A 62 16.74 -8.38 -2.24
CA SER A 62 17.46 -7.91 -1.05
C SER A 62 18.84 -7.41 -1.44
N GLY A 63 19.42 -6.59 -0.57
CA GLY A 63 20.78 -6.10 -0.67
C GLY A 63 21.35 -5.80 0.71
N GLU A 64 22.50 -5.12 0.73
CA GLU A 64 23.13 -4.74 1.99
C GLU A 64 22.23 -3.77 2.78
N GLY A 65 21.78 -4.21 3.94
CA GLY A 65 20.93 -3.41 4.84
C GLY A 65 19.49 -3.23 4.38
N TRP A 66 18.97 -4.00 3.42
CA TRP A 66 17.55 -3.93 3.02
C TRP A 66 17.02 -5.25 2.44
N ARG A 67 15.70 -5.41 2.50
CA ARG A 67 14.93 -6.47 1.83
C ARG A 67 13.60 -5.94 1.31
N GLU A 68 13.16 -6.49 0.20
CA GLU A 68 11.88 -6.22 -0.44
C GLU A 68 11.00 -7.47 -0.44
N GLU A 69 9.74 -7.29 -0.09
CA GLU A 69 8.75 -8.34 0.02
C GLU A 69 7.46 -7.92 -0.69
N ARG A 70 6.83 -8.86 -1.41
CA ARG A 70 5.47 -8.69 -1.88
C ARG A 70 4.51 -9.00 -0.74
N THR A 71 3.55 -8.12 -0.48
CA THR A 71 2.50 -8.33 0.51
C THR A 71 1.19 -8.68 -0.18
N GLY A 72 0.60 -9.75 0.22
CA GLY A 72 -0.70 -10.39 0.04
C GLY A 72 -1.74 -9.92 -0.97
N LEU A 73 -1.40 -9.27 -2.06
CA LEU A 73 -2.40 -8.93 -3.07
C LEU A 73 -2.68 -10.11 -4.00
N HIS A 74 -3.96 -10.24 -4.35
CA HIS A 74 -4.41 -11.23 -5.31
C HIS A 74 -3.80 -10.94 -6.70
N ALA A 75 -3.40 -11.99 -7.41
CA ALA A 75 -2.73 -11.85 -8.72
C ALA A 75 -3.57 -11.10 -9.78
N ARG A 76 -4.90 -11.08 -9.62
CA ARG A 76 -5.82 -10.36 -10.52
C ARG A 76 -5.98 -8.87 -10.20
N GLU A 77 -5.52 -8.42 -9.04
CA GLU A 77 -5.55 -7.00 -8.71
C GLU A 77 -4.53 -6.24 -9.55
N PHE A 78 -4.92 -5.07 -10.03
CA PHE A 78 -4.03 -4.23 -10.83
C PHE A 78 -3.07 -3.39 -9.99
N ILE A 79 -3.30 -3.30 -8.69
CA ILE A 79 -2.39 -2.68 -7.73
C ILE A 79 -1.50 -3.78 -7.15
N GLU A 80 -0.22 -3.51 -7.06
CA GLU A 80 0.74 -4.31 -6.31
C GLU A 80 1.26 -3.54 -5.12
N THR A 81 1.46 -4.24 -4.00
CA THR A 81 2.09 -3.69 -2.82
C THR A 81 3.39 -4.41 -2.52
N ARG A 82 4.40 -3.62 -2.16
CA ARG A 82 5.71 -4.07 -1.73
C ARG A 82 6.04 -3.48 -0.38
N ARG A 83 6.61 -4.29 0.50
CA ARG A 83 7.16 -3.83 1.76
C ARG A 83 8.68 -3.85 1.66
N HIS A 84 9.30 -2.77 2.09
CA HIS A 84 10.74 -2.66 2.19
C HIS A 84 11.11 -2.51 3.66
N TRP A 85 12.00 -3.37 4.13
CA TRP A 85 12.65 -3.24 5.42
C TRP A 85 14.08 -2.79 5.20
N PHE A 86 14.55 -1.82 5.96
CA PHE A 86 15.86 -1.27 5.73
C PHE A 86 16.50 -0.63 6.97
N THR A 87 17.80 -0.88 7.13
CA THR A 87 18.70 -0.16 8.06
C THR A 87 19.71 0.68 7.31
N GLY A 88 19.79 0.51 5.99
CA GLY A 88 20.65 1.23 5.05
C GLY A 88 19.83 1.88 3.93
N THR A 89 20.49 2.21 2.83
CA THR A 89 19.85 2.82 1.67
C THR A 89 19.18 1.76 0.80
N VAL A 90 17.87 1.87 0.62
CA VAL A 90 17.10 1.01 -0.26
C VAL A 90 16.87 1.69 -1.61
N PRO A 91 17.24 1.04 -2.73
CA PRO A 91 16.98 1.57 -4.07
C PRO A 91 15.52 1.33 -4.47
N HIS A 92 14.95 2.29 -5.15
CA HIS A 92 13.62 2.24 -5.74
C HIS A 92 13.64 2.69 -7.19
N GLU A 93 12.62 2.29 -7.93
CA GLU A 93 12.39 2.66 -9.32
C GLU A 93 10.88 2.89 -9.54
N THR A 94 10.53 3.93 -10.29
CA THR A 94 9.13 4.19 -10.64
C THR A 94 8.62 3.23 -11.73
N GLY A 95 9.53 2.71 -12.57
CA GLY A 95 9.16 1.82 -13.67
C GLY A 95 8.21 2.46 -14.70
N GLY A 96 8.18 3.80 -14.76
CA GLY A 96 7.26 4.56 -15.62
C GLY A 96 5.84 4.72 -15.05
N GLY A 97 5.61 4.30 -13.82
CA GLY A 97 4.35 4.47 -13.08
C GLY A 97 4.52 5.34 -11.83
N VAL A 98 3.40 5.73 -11.23
CA VAL A 98 3.39 6.44 -9.95
C VAL A 98 3.63 5.43 -8.83
N ASN A 99 4.50 5.77 -7.89
CA ASN A 99 4.65 5.05 -6.63
C ASN A 99 4.01 5.86 -5.49
N VAL A 100 3.16 5.21 -4.70
CA VAL A 100 2.60 5.77 -3.48
C VAL A 100 3.19 4.99 -2.31
N LEU A 101 3.82 5.69 -1.38
CA LEU A 101 4.52 5.06 -0.25
C LEU A 101 4.02 5.61 1.08
N ASN A 102 4.15 4.77 2.11
CA ASN A 102 3.91 5.16 3.49
C ASN A 102 5.04 4.61 4.36
N LEU A 103 5.58 5.43 5.27
CA LEU A 103 6.54 4.99 6.29
C LEU A 103 5.76 4.30 7.41
N VAL A 104 5.90 2.98 7.53
CA VAL A 104 5.10 2.15 8.46
C VAL A 104 5.86 1.71 9.70
N GLU A 105 7.20 1.82 9.69
CA GLU A 105 8.09 1.55 10.81
C GLU A 105 9.28 2.51 10.76
N GLY A 106 9.77 2.93 11.93
CA GLY A 106 10.79 3.98 12.08
C GLY A 106 10.17 5.36 12.22
N GLU A 107 10.89 6.30 12.83
CA GLU A 107 10.37 7.64 13.09
C GLU A 107 10.43 8.53 11.85
N GLU A 108 11.56 8.49 11.14
CA GLU A 108 11.74 9.30 9.92
C GLU A 108 12.70 8.64 8.92
N ALA A 109 12.52 8.97 7.66
CA ALA A 109 13.36 8.51 6.56
C ALA A 109 13.59 9.62 5.55
N ALA A 110 14.79 9.68 4.98
CA ALA A 110 15.12 10.59 3.89
C ALA A 110 14.84 9.93 2.54
N VAL A 111 14.16 10.68 1.66
CA VAL A 111 13.89 10.29 0.27
C VAL A 111 14.74 11.16 -0.63
N GLU A 112 15.53 10.52 -1.50
CA GLU A 112 16.55 11.19 -2.28
C GLU A 112 16.51 10.75 -3.75
N SER A 113 16.88 11.67 -4.65
CA SER A 113 17.02 11.38 -6.08
C SER A 113 18.50 11.39 -6.47
N PRO A 114 19.10 10.24 -6.83
CA PRO A 114 20.48 10.20 -7.31
C PRO A 114 20.71 11.01 -8.59
N SER A 115 19.66 11.22 -9.38
CA SER A 115 19.71 12.03 -10.62
C SER A 115 19.40 13.52 -10.40
N GLY A 116 19.05 13.92 -9.16
CA GLY A 116 18.64 15.30 -8.87
C GLY A 116 17.28 15.69 -9.45
N ALA A 117 16.37 14.71 -9.65
CA ALA A 117 15.03 14.97 -10.14
C ALA A 117 14.16 15.76 -9.15
N PHE A 118 14.53 15.74 -7.88
CA PHE A 118 13.91 16.52 -6.80
C PHE A 118 14.92 16.78 -5.67
N GLU A 119 14.68 17.80 -4.86
CA GLU A 119 15.45 18.04 -3.64
C GLU A 119 15.12 17.00 -2.58
N PRO A 120 16.10 16.48 -1.82
CA PRO A 120 15.84 15.52 -0.74
C PRO A 120 14.79 16.04 0.24
N PHE A 121 13.94 15.16 0.70
CA PHE A 121 12.93 15.48 1.73
C PHE A 121 12.83 14.35 2.77
N VAL A 122 12.36 14.71 3.95
CA VAL A 122 12.16 13.79 5.06
C VAL A 122 10.68 13.45 5.17
N VAL A 123 10.41 12.19 5.42
CA VAL A 123 9.07 11.67 5.73
C VAL A 123 9.07 11.07 7.12
N HIS A 124 7.96 11.20 7.83
CA HIS A 124 7.80 10.72 9.20
C HIS A 124 6.88 9.50 9.27
N TYR A 125 6.88 8.84 10.41
CA TYR A 125 5.99 7.70 10.67
C TYR A 125 4.54 8.01 10.29
N ALA A 126 3.91 7.06 9.58
CA ALA A 126 2.54 7.13 9.07
C ALA A 126 2.29 8.19 7.99
N GLU A 127 3.30 8.93 7.54
CA GLU A 127 3.15 9.83 6.39
C GLU A 127 3.10 9.07 5.07
N THR A 128 2.16 9.50 4.21
CA THR A 128 2.03 9.01 2.84
C THR A 128 2.59 10.05 1.89
N PHE A 129 3.43 9.60 0.97
CA PHE A 129 4.01 10.45 -0.08
C PHE A 129 3.93 9.80 -1.45
N ILE A 130 4.04 10.62 -2.48
CA ILE A 130 3.91 10.20 -3.88
C ILE A 130 5.21 10.50 -4.62
N VAL A 131 5.72 9.51 -5.35
CA VAL A 131 6.82 9.68 -6.28
C VAL A 131 6.26 9.57 -7.70
N PRO A 132 6.25 10.69 -8.47
CA PRO A 132 5.73 10.72 -9.84
C PRO A 132 6.53 9.84 -10.79
N ALA A 133 5.88 9.34 -11.83
CA ALA A 133 6.48 8.45 -12.83
C ALA A 133 7.76 9.01 -13.48
N ALA A 134 7.82 10.33 -13.67
CA ALA A 134 8.94 11.01 -14.32
C ALA A 134 10.23 11.05 -13.47
N VAL A 135 10.16 10.68 -12.19
CA VAL A 135 11.34 10.69 -11.30
C VAL A 135 12.36 9.61 -11.67
N GLY A 136 11.88 8.44 -12.08
CA GLY A 136 12.76 7.28 -12.33
C GLY A 136 13.36 6.72 -11.04
N PRO A 137 14.70 6.51 -10.99
CA PRO A 137 15.37 5.99 -9.79
C PRO A 137 15.34 6.98 -8.62
N TYR A 138 15.09 6.44 -7.41
CA TYR A 138 15.20 7.17 -6.14
C TYR A 138 15.62 6.22 -5.02
N THR A 139 16.01 6.75 -3.88
CA THR A 139 16.43 5.98 -2.72
C THR A 139 15.71 6.44 -1.47
N ILE A 140 15.59 5.53 -0.50
CA ILE A 140 15.08 5.83 0.84
C ILE A 140 16.07 5.26 1.85
N ARG A 141 16.36 6.00 2.91
CA ARG A 141 17.22 5.55 4.01
C ARG A 141 16.72 6.06 5.35
N PRO A 142 17.07 5.40 6.46
CA PRO A 142 16.82 5.96 7.79
C PRO A 142 17.43 7.37 7.90
N HIS A 143 16.78 8.25 8.65
CA HIS A 143 17.24 9.62 8.87
C HIS A 143 17.05 10.04 10.34
N GLY A 144 17.87 11.01 10.79
CA GLY A 144 17.75 11.59 12.12
C GLY A 144 17.74 10.56 13.25
N GLU A 145 16.69 10.54 14.05
CA GLU A 145 16.57 9.62 15.19
C GLU A 145 16.39 8.14 14.79
N ALA A 146 16.02 7.88 13.54
CA ALA A 146 15.89 6.53 13.01
C ALA A 146 17.23 5.95 12.46
N GLU A 147 18.31 6.73 12.42
CA GLU A 147 19.62 6.22 11.98
C GLU A 147 20.11 5.05 12.86
N GLY A 148 20.49 3.96 12.20
CA GLY A 148 20.93 2.72 12.89
C GLY A 148 19.78 1.83 13.39
N THR A 149 18.53 2.20 13.16
CA THR A 149 17.35 1.38 13.45
C THR A 149 16.72 0.81 12.18
N GLU A 150 15.93 -0.24 12.31
CA GLU A 150 15.19 -0.80 11.17
C GLU A 150 13.94 0.03 10.89
N CYS A 151 13.84 0.54 9.66
CA CYS A 151 12.66 1.23 9.14
C CYS A 151 11.91 0.32 8.16
N ALA A 152 10.65 0.64 7.90
CA ALA A 152 9.90 -0.01 6.83
C ALA A 152 8.98 0.95 6.08
N THR A 153 8.89 0.75 4.76
CA THR A 153 7.89 1.41 3.92
C THR A 153 6.99 0.38 3.25
N ILE A 154 5.72 0.76 3.03
CA ILE A 154 4.84 0.08 2.08
C ILE A 154 4.76 0.94 0.83
N LYS A 155 5.04 0.32 -0.32
CA LYS A 155 4.93 0.92 -1.65
C LYS A 155 3.76 0.30 -2.39
N ALA A 156 2.85 1.12 -2.92
CA ALA A 156 1.78 0.72 -3.81
C ALA A 156 2.02 1.30 -5.21
N PHE A 157 1.78 0.51 -6.23
CA PHE A 157 1.89 0.93 -7.62
C PHE A 157 0.97 0.10 -8.52
N VAL A 158 0.64 0.65 -9.69
CA VAL A 158 -0.14 -0.07 -10.70
C VAL A 158 0.77 -1.02 -11.47
N ARG A 159 0.36 -2.26 -11.62
CA ARG A 159 1.06 -3.22 -12.47
C ARG A 159 0.94 -2.79 -13.93
N THR A 160 2.05 -2.46 -14.55
CA THR A 160 2.10 -2.05 -15.96
C THR A 160 2.24 -3.23 -16.92
N ARG A 161 2.51 -4.43 -16.38
CA ARG A 161 2.56 -5.70 -17.13
C ARG A 161 1.87 -6.78 -16.29
N PRO A 162 1.03 -7.63 -16.90
CA PRO A 162 0.41 -8.77 -16.23
C PRO A 162 1.45 -9.81 -15.81
#